data_484e1cb2d89b23bb039b2db96d5b5a48
#
_entry.id   484e1cb2d89b23bb039b2db96d5b5a48
#
_cell.length_a   1.000
_cell.length_b   1.000
_cell.length_c   1.000
_cell.angle_alpha   90.00
_cell.angle_beta   90.00
_cell.angle_gamma   90.00
#
_symmetry.space_group_name_H-M   'P 1'
#
loop_
_entity.id
_entity.type
_entity.pdbx_description
1 polymer ?
#
loop_
_entity_poly.entity_id
_entity_poly.type
_entity_poly.pdbx_seq_one_letter_code
_entity_poly.pdbx_strand_id
1 'polypeptide(L)'
;MDVNIIQFLHPGGEHGVDDRKKMIKYWNHGPHKRKFLKTRGQYVTDVDHGTLSEEMPLLFWGEWEPNSHVVETFSPANNLSPRYLHEPYLPSSKNSAVLSPVSTPSSCLGDCNETKKKPKGGCSTDWSNDCCQNTDPFVFGEAFIYSLCQQWKKDPQGHLHTTSLSNLHIGSLILFGSKVTLDTGGTKEDAFALDTVFVVGDRRSYTIKNYKTDLAGFIPKDYGYIMGFDHARGAGVSMNIRCYKGATPSTPMNGMYSFSPCQVADPKGGKSFQKVVIRKSDGLTNYINVRLTQGFKGSIAIPDSEAYKVWKRICEIVEQQGCLQGVNFQY
;
A
#
# COMPACT_ATOMS: atom_id res chain seq x y z
N MET A 1 6.67 -0.45 -26.20
CA MET A 1 7.74 -0.70 -25.19
C MET A 1 7.19 -1.73 -24.23
N ASP A 2 7.99 -2.70 -23.76
CA ASP A 2 7.48 -3.69 -22.82
C ASP A 2 7.48 -3.11 -21.41
N VAL A 3 6.37 -3.30 -20.71
CA VAL A 3 6.14 -2.91 -19.32
C VAL A 3 5.84 -4.14 -18.47
N ASN A 4 5.85 -4.00 -17.18
CA ASN A 4 5.65 -5.11 -16.26
C ASN A 4 4.30 -5.02 -15.57
N ILE A 5 3.64 -6.15 -15.36
CA ILE A 5 2.53 -6.26 -14.42
C ILE A 5 2.97 -7.10 -13.23
N ILE A 6 2.80 -6.58 -12.05
CA ILE A 6 3.16 -7.23 -10.79
C ILE A 6 1.95 -7.24 -9.86
N GLN A 7 1.59 -8.42 -9.39
CA GLN A 7 0.71 -8.55 -8.24
C GLN A 7 1.54 -8.56 -6.98
N PHE A 8 1.29 -7.60 -6.08
CA PHE A 8 2.00 -7.46 -4.82
C PHE A 8 1.03 -7.71 -3.64
N LEU A 9 1.35 -8.69 -2.80
CA LEU A 9 0.48 -9.07 -1.69
C LEU A 9 1.09 -8.70 -0.36
N HIS A 10 0.28 -8.03 0.42
CA HIS A 10 0.49 -7.84 1.84
C HIS A 10 -0.43 -8.77 2.64
N PRO A 11 -0.13 -9.06 3.92
CA PRO A 11 -1.06 -9.76 4.78
C PRO A 11 -2.42 -9.04 4.83
N GLY A 12 -3.51 -9.76 4.56
CA GLY A 12 -4.84 -9.19 4.40
C GLY A 12 -5.55 -8.74 5.68
N GLY A 13 -4.87 -8.78 6.82
CA GLY A 13 -5.46 -8.41 8.09
C GLY A 13 -5.68 -6.91 8.24
N GLU A 14 -6.77 -6.53 8.89
CA GLU A 14 -7.01 -5.18 9.34
C GLU A 14 -6.18 -4.88 10.58
N HIS A 15 -5.65 -3.66 10.68
CA HIS A 15 -4.95 -3.21 11.86
C HIS A 15 -5.95 -3.03 13.02
N GLY A 16 -5.75 -3.82 14.09
CA GLY A 16 -6.58 -3.74 15.28
C GLY A 16 -6.19 -2.55 16.17
N VAL A 17 -7.13 -2.12 16.98
CA VAL A 17 -6.89 -1.16 18.07
C VAL A 17 -6.28 -1.89 19.26
N ASP A 18 -5.32 -1.29 19.94
CA ASP A 18 -4.91 -1.79 21.27
C ASP A 18 -6.02 -1.51 22.28
N ASP A 19 -6.81 -2.53 22.62
CA ASP A 19 -7.94 -2.43 23.53
C ASP A 19 -7.57 -1.85 24.90
N ARG A 20 -6.33 -2.03 25.35
CA ARG A 20 -5.84 -1.48 26.62
C ARG A 20 -5.71 0.02 26.62
N LYS A 21 -5.59 0.64 25.46
CA LYS A 21 -5.33 2.08 25.30
C LYS A 21 -6.43 2.82 24.54
N LYS A 22 -7.41 2.14 23.97
CA LYS A 22 -8.53 2.68 23.16
C LYS A 22 -8.10 3.63 22.03
N MET A 23 -6.81 3.67 21.72
CA MET A 23 -6.22 4.52 20.70
C MET A 23 -4.93 3.91 20.18
N ILE A 24 -4.72 3.96 18.89
CA ILE A 24 -3.39 3.73 18.32
C ILE A 24 -2.62 5.04 18.50
N LYS A 25 -1.83 5.13 19.56
CA LYS A 25 -0.98 6.30 19.84
C LYS A 25 0.39 6.22 19.17
N TYR A 26 0.72 5.07 18.60
CA TYR A 26 2.05 4.74 18.11
C TYR A 26 1.95 4.16 16.73
N TRP A 27 3.09 4.07 16.06
CA TRP A 27 3.23 3.31 14.82
C TRP A 27 2.65 1.91 14.98
N ASN A 28 2.15 1.35 13.88
CA ASN A 28 1.57 0.02 13.89
C ASN A 28 2.56 -1.01 14.43
N HIS A 29 2.04 -1.96 15.18
CA HIS A 29 2.80 -3.09 15.67
C HIS A 29 2.55 -4.35 14.84
N GLY A 30 3.59 -5.17 14.71
CA GLY A 30 3.49 -6.50 14.11
C GLY A 30 3.43 -6.45 12.58
N PRO A 31 2.89 -7.48 11.92
CA PRO A 31 2.91 -7.58 10.48
C PRO A 31 2.16 -6.43 9.82
N HIS A 32 2.66 -6.00 8.66
CA HIS A 32 2.01 -4.98 7.82
C HIS A 32 0.53 -5.29 7.65
N LYS A 33 -0.30 -4.36 8.05
CA LYS A 33 -1.76 -4.48 8.01
C LYS A 33 -2.36 -3.24 7.38
N ARG A 34 -3.58 -3.39 6.88
CA ARG A 34 -4.33 -2.28 6.29
C ARG A 34 -5.14 -1.56 7.33
N LYS A 35 -5.33 -0.28 7.12
CA LYS A 35 -6.35 0.52 7.81
C LYS A 35 -7.44 0.88 6.82
N PHE A 36 -8.68 0.90 7.30
CA PHE A 36 -9.77 1.53 6.60
C PHE A 36 -9.74 3.01 6.97
N LEU A 37 -9.50 3.84 5.97
CA LEU A 37 -9.15 5.25 6.15
C LEU A 37 -10.27 6.15 5.67
N LYS A 38 -10.47 7.27 6.39
CA LYS A 38 -11.26 8.41 5.96
C LYS A 38 -10.36 9.62 5.86
N THR A 39 -10.27 10.20 4.67
CA THR A 39 -9.49 11.41 4.40
C THR A 39 -10.20 12.28 3.39
N ARG A 40 -9.80 13.54 3.28
CA ARG A 40 -10.16 14.33 2.11
C ARG A 40 -9.34 13.85 0.91
N GLY A 41 -9.95 13.93 -0.26
CA GLY A 41 -9.31 13.54 -1.52
C GLY A 41 -10.23 13.81 -2.71
N GLN A 42 -9.81 13.38 -3.86
CA GLN A 42 -10.56 13.48 -5.11
C GLN A 42 -10.70 12.08 -5.71
N TYR A 43 -11.66 11.92 -6.60
CA TYR A 43 -11.76 10.73 -7.44
C TYR A 43 -11.95 11.12 -8.91
N VAL A 44 -11.62 10.20 -9.79
CA VAL A 44 -11.77 10.41 -11.23
C VAL A 44 -13.22 10.22 -11.63
N THR A 45 -13.82 11.26 -12.24
CA THR A 45 -15.21 11.28 -12.71
C THR A 45 -15.33 10.85 -14.17
N ASP A 46 -14.26 10.98 -14.94
CA ASP A 46 -14.15 10.55 -16.33
C ASP A 46 -12.79 9.88 -16.54
N VAL A 47 -12.82 8.56 -16.67
CA VAL A 47 -11.59 7.72 -16.76
C VAL A 47 -10.80 8.03 -18.03
N ASP A 48 -11.49 8.31 -19.13
CA ASP A 48 -10.85 8.53 -20.44
C ASP A 48 -10.18 9.90 -20.55
N HIS A 49 -10.68 10.89 -19.78
CA HIS A 49 -10.14 12.26 -19.76
C HIS A 49 -9.41 12.62 -18.46
N GLY A 50 -9.41 11.74 -17.46
CA GLY A 50 -8.76 11.99 -16.17
C GLY A 50 -9.38 13.16 -15.39
N THR A 51 -10.66 13.46 -15.61
CA THR A 51 -11.34 14.56 -14.94
C THR A 51 -11.56 14.24 -13.46
N LEU A 52 -11.25 15.20 -12.60
CA LEU A 52 -11.35 15.01 -11.14
C LEU A 52 -12.64 15.61 -10.57
N SER A 53 -13.13 14.99 -9.51
CA SER A 53 -14.17 15.54 -8.66
C SER A 53 -13.68 16.77 -7.88
N GLU A 54 -14.59 17.49 -7.24
CA GLU A 54 -14.22 18.34 -6.12
C GLU A 54 -13.60 17.51 -4.99
N GLU A 55 -12.83 18.17 -4.12
CA GLU A 55 -12.26 17.55 -2.95
C GLU A 55 -13.34 17.27 -1.90
N MET A 56 -13.40 16.01 -1.45
CA MET A 56 -14.41 15.56 -0.49
C MET A 56 -13.89 14.45 0.42
N PRO A 57 -14.59 14.13 1.53
CA PRO A 57 -14.26 13.00 2.35
C PRO A 57 -14.43 11.67 1.61
N LEU A 58 -13.37 10.87 1.54
CA LEU A 58 -13.32 9.56 0.89
C LEU A 58 -12.98 8.46 1.90
N LEU A 59 -13.51 7.27 1.65
CA LEU A 59 -13.25 6.04 2.39
C LEU A 59 -12.49 5.07 1.50
N PHE A 60 -11.39 4.50 1.98
CA PHE A 60 -10.59 3.52 1.23
C PHE A 60 -9.75 2.65 2.15
N TRP A 61 -9.24 1.54 1.62
CA TRP A 61 -8.24 0.72 2.29
C TRP A 61 -6.84 1.13 1.86
N GLY A 62 -5.97 1.39 2.84
CA GLY A 62 -4.60 1.82 2.57
C GLY A 62 -3.62 1.41 3.66
N GLU A 63 -2.35 1.60 3.37
CA GLU A 63 -1.29 1.54 4.37
C GLU A 63 -1.10 2.93 4.98
N TRP A 64 -1.14 2.97 6.30
CA TRP A 64 -0.79 4.13 7.09
C TRP A 64 -0.21 3.66 8.41
N GLU A 65 1.11 3.67 8.49
CA GLU A 65 1.84 3.21 9.66
C GLU A 65 1.85 4.21 10.80
N PRO A 66 1.93 5.54 10.54
CA PRO A 66 1.88 6.54 11.60
C PRO A 66 0.54 6.53 12.36
N ASN A 67 0.39 7.49 13.26
CA ASN A 67 -0.77 7.62 14.13
C ASN A 67 -2.06 7.87 13.35
N SER A 68 -3.15 7.37 13.90
CA SER A 68 -4.50 7.61 13.41
C SER A 68 -5.48 7.62 14.57
N HIS A 69 -6.57 8.38 14.44
CA HIS A 69 -7.70 8.30 15.34
C HIS A 69 -8.68 7.24 14.83
N VAL A 70 -9.16 6.37 15.73
CA VAL A 70 -10.31 5.52 15.43
C VAL A 70 -11.56 6.34 15.69
N VAL A 71 -12.28 6.69 14.63
CA VAL A 71 -13.46 7.54 14.68
C VAL A 71 -14.76 6.75 14.70
N GLU A 72 -14.74 5.52 14.21
CA GLU A 72 -15.90 4.63 14.24
C GLU A 72 -15.48 3.16 14.34
N THR A 73 -16.32 2.35 14.96
CA THR A 73 -16.17 0.88 15.08
C THR A 73 -17.37 0.19 14.49
N PHE A 74 -17.13 -0.82 13.67
CA PHE A 74 -18.18 -1.58 12.98
C PHE A 74 -18.22 -3.03 13.45
N SER A 75 -19.38 -3.66 13.29
CA SER A 75 -19.53 -5.11 13.32
C SER A 75 -19.51 -5.63 11.89
N PRO A 76 -18.39 -6.21 11.43
CA PRO A 76 -18.25 -6.58 10.03
C PRO A 76 -19.17 -7.74 9.65
N ALA A 77 -19.83 -7.63 8.51
CA ALA A 77 -20.67 -8.69 7.97
C ALA A 77 -19.84 -9.88 7.45
N ASN A 78 -18.61 -9.59 6.99
CA ASN A 78 -17.68 -10.57 6.43
C ASN A 78 -16.24 -10.06 6.51
N ASN A 79 -15.29 -10.80 5.93
CA ASN A 79 -13.86 -10.46 5.92
C ASN A 79 -13.48 -9.35 4.90
N LEU A 80 -14.42 -8.84 4.13
CA LEU A 80 -14.23 -7.72 3.20
C LEU A 80 -14.65 -6.38 3.81
N SER A 81 -15.45 -6.43 4.89
CA SER A 81 -15.97 -5.24 5.58
C SER A 81 -15.00 -4.77 6.67
N PRO A 82 -14.89 -3.46 6.90
CA PRO A 82 -14.02 -2.92 7.94
C PRO A 82 -14.57 -3.15 9.35
N ARG A 83 -13.66 -3.13 10.33
CA ARG A 83 -13.99 -3.09 11.77
C ARG A 83 -13.78 -1.72 12.37
N TYR A 84 -12.81 -0.98 11.87
CA TYR A 84 -12.40 0.30 12.42
C TYR A 84 -12.24 1.33 11.30
N LEU A 85 -12.83 2.51 11.48
CA LEU A 85 -12.59 3.66 10.62
C LEU A 85 -11.53 4.54 11.27
N HIS A 86 -10.46 4.82 10.54
CA HIS A 86 -9.34 5.62 10.99
C HIS A 86 -9.26 6.95 10.25
N GLU A 87 -8.97 8.02 10.97
CA GLU A 87 -8.52 9.30 10.40
C GLU A 87 -7.00 9.42 10.64
N PRO A 88 -6.17 9.41 9.57
CA PRO A 88 -4.73 9.54 9.68
C PRO A 88 -4.34 10.96 10.10
N TYR A 89 -3.23 11.10 10.83
CA TYR A 89 -2.65 12.39 11.14
C TYR A 89 -1.14 12.29 11.37
N LEU A 90 -0.43 13.41 11.15
CA LEU A 90 0.93 13.58 11.63
C LEU A 90 0.93 14.52 12.81
N PRO A 91 1.62 14.20 13.91
CA PRO A 91 1.73 15.08 15.04
C PRO A 91 2.45 16.38 14.67
N SER A 92 1.97 17.49 15.18
CA SER A 92 2.53 18.82 14.93
C SER A 92 3.95 19.02 15.49
N SER A 93 4.37 18.22 16.48
CA SER A 93 5.74 18.25 17.01
C SER A 93 6.45 16.93 16.71
N LYS A 94 7.49 17.00 15.89
CA LYS A 94 8.41 15.87 15.62
C LYS A 94 9.26 15.49 16.85
N ASN A 95 9.17 16.24 17.93
CA ASN A 95 10.01 16.13 19.13
C ASN A 95 9.38 15.33 20.27
N SER A 96 8.17 14.83 20.12
CA SER A 96 7.65 13.95 21.17
C SER A 96 8.33 12.59 21.05
N ALA A 97 9.04 12.17 22.09
CA ALA A 97 9.65 10.83 22.22
C ALA A 97 8.64 9.67 22.00
N VAL A 98 7.36 10.01 22.02
CA VAL A 98 6.21 9.15 21.79
C VAL A 98 6.05 8.75 20.32
N LEU A 99 6.72 9.43 19.39
CA LEU A 99 6.44 9.40 17.96
C LEU A 99 7.64 8.99 17.10
N SER A 100 8.75 8.69 17.72
CA SER A 100 9.87 8.13 16.98
C SER A 100 9.51 6.72 16.53
N PRO A 101 9.57 6.41 15.24
CA PRO A 101 9.53 5.04 14.80
C PRO A 101 10.72 4.32 15.44
N VAL A 102 10.43 3.37 16.30
CA VAL A 102 11.45 2.67 17.08
C VAL A 102 12.11 1.58 16.24
N SER A 103 11.46 1.19 15.17
CA SER A 103 11.97 0.20 14.24
C SER A 103 12.85 0.85 13.18
N THR A 104 13.99 0.25 12.94
CA THR A 104 14.91 0.71 11.91
C THR A 104 14.55 0.05 10.58
N PRO A 105 14.47 0.81 9.48
CA PRO A 105 14.24 0.23 8.15
C PRO A 105 15.23 -0.85 7.72
N SER A 106 16.33 -1.03 8.43
CA SER A 106 17.27 -2.13 8.16
C SER A 106 16.63 -3.52 8.24
N SER A 107 15.57 -3.69 9.03
CA SER A 107 14.84 -4.96 9.05
C SER A 107 13.88 -5.14 7.87
N CYS A 108 13.39 -4.06 7.27
CA CYS A 108 12.56 -4.12 6.06
C CYS A 108 13.35 -4.53 4.81
N LEU A 109 14.66 -4.39 4.83
CA LEU A 109 15.54 -4.78 3.73
C LEU A 109 15.86 -6.27 3.72
N GLY A 110 15.17 -7.10 4.48
CA GLY A 110 15.32 -8.55 4.37
C GLY A 110 15.05 -9.39 5.61
N ASP A 111 14.86 -8.84 6.78
CA ASP A 111 14.91 -9.60 8.03
C ASP A 111 13.61 -9.79 8.81
N CYS A 112 12.45 -9.47 8.25
CA CYS A 112 11.17 -9.86 8.87
C CYS A 112 11.01 -11.39 9.02
N ASN A 113 11.95 -12.18 8.50
CA ASN A 113 11.99 -13.65 8.57
C ASN A 113 13.15 -14.24 9.35
N GLU A 114 14.03 -13.46 9.97
CA GLU A 114 15.05 -14.07 10.78
C GLU A 114 14.45 -14.70 12.03
N THR A 115 14.46 -16.00 12.01
CA THR A 115 14.14 -17.01 13.00
C THR A 115 15.02 -16.92 14.26
N LYS A 116 14.98 -15.81 14.95
CA LYS A 116 15.11 -15.91 16.40
C LYS A 116 13.75 -16.40 16.86
N LYS A 117 13.70 -17.62 17.40
CA LYS A 117 12.51 -18.32 17.89
C LYS A 117 11.46 -17.30 18.37
N LYS A 118 10.41 -17.10 17.55
CA LYS A 118 9.29 -16.23 17.91
C LYS A 118 8.84 -16.64 19.31
N PRO A 119 8.76 -15.72 20.27
CA PRO A 119 8.01 -16.04 21.47
C PRO A 119 6.61 -16.41 21.01
N LYS A 120 6.07 -17.53 21.48
CA LYS A 120 4.69 -17.91 21.26
C LYS A 120 3.84 -16.76 21.82
N GLY A 121 3.30 -15.90 20.93
CA GLY A 121 2.44 -14.83 21.41
C GLY A 121 2.66 -13.42 20.81
N GLY A 122 3.30 -13.27 19.66
CA GLY A 122 3.37 -11.97 19.00
C GLY A 122 4.72 -11.26 19.12
N CYS A 123 4.88 -10.13 18.44
CA CYS A 123 6.04 -9.24 18.54
C CYS A 123 6.30 -8.89 20.01
N SER A 124 7.58 -8.95 20.43
CA SER A 124 7.96 -8.55 21.77
C SER A 124 7.61 -7.08 22.00
N THR A 125 7.31 -6.73 23.24
CA THR A 125 7.11 -5.33 23.65
C THR A 125 8.41 -4.52 23.63
N ASP A 126 9.50 -5.13 23.25
CA ASP A 126 10.80 -4.48 23.06
C ASP A 126 10.87 -3.92 21.65
N TRP A 127 10.63 -2.64 21.54
CA TRP A 127 10.62 -1.84 20.32
C TRP A 127 11.94 -1.91 19.52
N SER A 128 13.03 -2.35 20.15
CA SER A 128 14.33 -2.51 19.49
C SER A 128 14.40 -3.66 18.50
N ASN A 129 13.41 -4.57 18.53
CA ASN A 129 13.37 -5.78 17.71
C ASN A 129 12.11 -5.88 16.81
N ASP A 130 11.28 -4.84 16.75
CA ASP A 130 10.09 -4.87 15.93
C ASP A 130 10.42 -4.77 14.44
N CYS A 131 9.70 -5.55 13.64
CA CYS A 131 9.77 -5.46 12.19
C CYS A 131 9.50 -4.02 11.76
N CYS A 132 10.33 -3.54 10.88
CA CYS A 132 10.17 -2.25 10.27
C CYS A 132 8.84 -2.15 9.57
N GLN A 133 8.09 -1.13 9.86
CA GLN A 133 6.82 -0.83 9.21
C GLN A 133 6.99 0.44 8.39
N ASN A 134 6.45 0.44 7.19
CA ASN A 134 6.50 1.59 6.30
C ASN A 134 5.16 1.71 5.57
N THR A 135 4.81 2.94 5.20
CA THR A 135 3.63 3.24 4.40
C THR A 135 3.98 3.10 2.92
N ASP A 136 3.99 1.86 2.39
CA ASP A 136 4.43 1.56 1.03
C ASP A 136 3.49 0.55 0.34
N PRO A 137 2.59 0.96 -0.58
CA PRO A 137 2.60 2.24 -1.28
C PRO A 137 2.04 3.40 -0.43
N PHE A 138 2.69 4.54 -0.55
CA PHE A 138 2.19 5.81 -0.03
C PHE A 138 1.22 6.41 -1.05
N VAL A 139 -0.04 6.57 -0.68
CA VAL A 139 -1.11 6.98 -1.59
C VAL A 139 -1.58 8.42 -1.39
N PHE A 140 -0.87 9.19 -0.58
CA PHE A 140 -1.26 10.55 -0.22
C PHE A 140 -0.53 11.61 -1.07
N GLY A 141 -1.21 12.76 -1.29
CA GLY A 141 -0.70 13.84 -2.11
C GLY A 141 -1.02 13.66 -3.59
N GLU A 142 -0.40 14.48 -4.44
CA GLU A 142 -0.69 14.53 -5.88
C GLU A 142 -0.32 13.27 -6.65
N ALA A 143 0.70 12.54 -6.18
CA ALA A 143 1.14 11.31 -6.80
C ALA A 143 1.51 10.25 -5.78
N PHE A 144 1.10 9.03 -6.02
CA PHE A 144 1.46 7.88 -5.20
C PHE A 144 2.95 7.60 -5.26
N ILE A 145 3.50 7.01 -4.20
CA ILE A 145 4.92 6.68 -4.13
C ILE A 145 5.08 5.24 -3.66
N TYR A 146 5.98 4.52 -4.33
CA TYR A 146 6.45 3.20 -3.93
C TYR A 146 7.97 3.20 -3.89
N SER A 147 8.58 2.89 -2.74
CA SER A 147 10.00 3.17 -2.58
C SER A 147 10.83 2.07 -1.94
N LEU A 148 10.23 1.14 -1.20
CA LEU A 148 11.03 0.29 -0.32
C LEU A 148 10.68 -1.19 -0.40
N CYS A 149 9.41 -1.55 -0.17
CA CYS A 149 8.99 -2.93 0.07
C CYS A 149 9.44 -3.91 -1.01
N GLN A 150 10.12 -4.99 -0.59
CA GLN A 150 10.50 -6.13 -1.42
C GLN A 150 11.34 -5.83 -2.67
N GLN A 151 11.98 -4.67 -2.77
CA GLN A 151 12.94 -4.41 -3.85
C GLN A 151 14.22 -5.22 -3.71
N TRP A 152 14.47 -5.73 -2.51
CA TRP A 152 15.59 -6.59 -2.17
C TRP A 152 15.11 -7.85 -1.45
N LYS A 153 15.86 -8.91 -1.60
CA LYS A 153 15.69 -10.16 -0.84
C LYS A 153 17.03 -10.72 -0.44
N LYS A 154 17.09 -11.45 0.68
CA LYS A 154 18.23 -12.27 1.05
C LYS A 154 18.12 -13.64 0.41
N ASP A 155 19.24 -14.19 -0.06
CA ASP A 155 19.36 -15.61 -0.38
C ASP A 155 19.49 -16.43 0.91
N PRO A 156 19.49 -17.78 0.81
CA PRO A 156 19.69 -18.65 1.96
C PRO A 156 21.07 -18.47 2.65
N GLN A 157 22.05 -17.90 1.96
CA GLN A 157 23.39 -17.58 2.45
C GLN A 157 23.47 -16.20 3.10
N GLY A 158 22.37 -15.41 3.05
CA GLY A 158 22.30 -14.07 3.64
C GLY A 158 22.75 -12.95 2.71
N HIS A 159 23.11 -13.23 1.45
CA HIS A 159 23.46 -12.18 0.49
C HIS A 159 22.20 -11.46 -0.02
N LEU A 160 22.33 -10.16 -0.18
CA LEU A 160 21.24 -9.32 -0.67
C LEU A 160 21.22 -9.25 -2.19
N HIS A 161 20.08 -9.54 -2.78
CA HIS A 161 19.83 -9.45 -4.22
C HIS A 161 18.65 -8.54 -4.53
N THR A 162 18.74 -7.82 -5.64
CA THR A 162 17.59 -7.07 -6.16
C THR A 162 16.50 -8.02 -6.66
N THR A 163 15.27 -7.58 -6.55
CA THR A 163 14.11 -8.25 -7.16
C THR A 163 13.70 -7.52 -8.44
N SER A 164 12.75 -8.06 -9.19
CA SER A 164 12.18 -7.37 -10.35
C SER A 164 11.53 -6.03 -10.01
N LEU A 165 11.10 -5.84 -8.74
CA LEU A 165 10.55 -4.58 -8.24
C LEU A 165 11.57 -3.44 -8.18
N SER A 166 12.86 -3.72 -8.19
CA SER A 166 13.91 -2.69 -8.17
C SER A 166 14.20 -2.09 -9.56
N ASN A 167 13.63 -2.63 -10.64
CA ASN A 167 13.92 -2.17 -12.01
C ASN A 167 12.67 -2.16 -12.91
N LEU A 168 11.59 -1.58 -12.43
CA LEU A 168 10.37 -1.43 -13.23
C LEU A 168 10.53 -0.35 -14.30
N HIS A 169 9.94 -0.58 -15.45
CA HIS A 169 9.84 0.39 -16.53
C HIS A 169 8.68 1.37 -16.26
N ILE A 170 8.82 2.59 -16.79
CA ILE A 170 7.73 3.58 -16.81
C ILE A 170 6.54 2.96 -17.57
N GLY A 171 5.33 3.13 -17.05
CA GLY A 171 4.12 2.48 -17.54
C GLY A 171 3.85 1.09 -16.94
N SER A 172 4.77 0.53 -16.12
CA SER A 172 4.51 -0.72 -15.41
C SER A 172 3.40 -0.58 -14.38
N LEU A 173 2.67 -1.68 -14.16
CA LEU A 173 1.57 -1.78 -13.20
C LEU A 173 2.02 -2.58 -11.98
N ILE A 174 1.73 -2.07 -10.77
CA ILE A 174 1.77 -2.84 -9.54
C ILE A 174 0.36 -2.86 -8.95
N LEU A 175 -0.17 -4.05 -8.72
CA LEU A 175 -1.47 -4.27 -8.11
C LEU A 175 -1.24 -4.66 -6.65
N PHE A 176 -1.41 -3.70 -5.75
CA PHE A 176 -1.29 -3.93 -4.31
C PHE A 176 -2.60 -4.47 -3.75
N GLY A 177 -2.50 -5.46 -2.89
CA GLY A 177 -3.67 -6.04 -2.27
C GLY A 177 -3.37 -7.23 -1.40
N SER A 178 -4.37 -8.06 -1.18
CA SER A 178 -4.26 -9.23 -0.30
C SER A 178 -5.10 -10.39 -0.80
N LYS A 179 -4.73 -11.61 -0.36
CA LYS A 179 -5.59 -12.78 -0.57
C LYS A 179 -6.80 -12.69 0.35
N VAL A 180 -7.97 -12.99 -0.21
CA VAL A 180 -9.21 -13.22 0.56
C VAL A 180 -9.86 -14.52 0.12
N THR A 181 -10.64 -15.13 1.02
CA THR A 181 -11.49 -16.28 0.70
C THR A 181 -12.93 -15.83 0.89
N LEU A 182 -13.70 -15.91 -0.19
CA LEU A 182 -15.13 -15.59 -0.21
C LEU A 182 -15.92 -16.85 0.17
N ASP A 183 -16.99 -16.68 0.92
CA ASP A 183 -17.96 -17.74 1.18
C ASP A 183 -19.28 -17.37 0.48
N THR A 184 -19.62 -18.13 -0.55
CA THR A 184 -20.85 -17.94 -1.33
C THR A 184 -21.75 -19.15 -1.14
N GLY A 185 -22.48 -19.17 0.00
CA GLY A 185 -23.44 -20.23 0.29
C GLY A 185 -22.80 -21.61 0.49
N GLY A 186 -21.66 -21.66 1.22
CA GLY A 186 -20.93 -22.90 1.52
C GLY A 186 -19.83 -23.26 0.53
N THR A 187 -19.73 -22.54 -0.59
CA THR A 187 -18.60 -22.68 -1.52
C THR A 187 -17.54 -21.63 -1.23
N LYS A 188 -16.31 -22.08 -0.95
CA LYS A 188 -15.18 -21.19 -0.72
C LYS A 188 -14.45 -20.88 -2.03
N GLU A 189 -14.30 -19.62 -2.36
CA GLU A 189 -13.56 -19.13 -3.51
C GLU A 189 -12.42 -18.21 -3.07
N ASP A 190 -11.20 -18.49 -3.53
CA ASP A 190 -10.07 -17.58 -3.35
C ASP A 190 -10.15 -16.43 -4.34
N ALA A 191 -9.96 -15.20 -3.86
CA ALA A 191 -9.94 -13.99 -4.65
C ALA A 191 -8.79 -13.06 -4.22
N PHE A 192 -8.50 -12.05 -5.02
CA PHE A 192 -7.55 -11.00 -4.73
C PHE A 192 -8.30 -9.72 -4.35
N ALA A 193 -8.19 -9.29 -3.10
CA ALA A 193 -8.71 -7.99 -2.66
C ALA A 193 -7.72 -6.90 -3.06
N LEU A 194 -8.17 -5.98 -3.91
CA LEU A 194 -7.40 -4.88 -4.46
C LEU A 194 -7.45 -3.69 -3.50
N ASP A 195 -6.28 -3.17 -3.14
CA ASP A 195 -6.17 -1.96 -2.30
C ASP A 195 -5.69 -0.75 -3.12
N THR A 196 -4.74 -0.96 -4.04
CA THR A 196 -4.15 0.13 -4.85
C THR A 196 -3.70 -0.37 -6.21
N VAL A 197 -3.99 0.39 -7.24
CA VAL A 197 -3.40 0.28 -8.58
C VAL A 197 -2.33 1.35 -8.69
N PHE A 198 -1.08 0.93 -8.90
CA PHE A 198 0.06 1.82 -9.04
C PHE A 198 0.61 1.71 -10.47
N VAL A 199 0.61 2.81 -11.18
CA VAL A 199 1.20 2.93 -12.53
C VAL A 199 2.50 3.70 -12.40
N VAL A 200 3.63 3.13 -12.79
CA VAL A 200 4.93 3.80 -12.71
C VAL A 200 4.96 4.97 -13.69
N GLY A 201 4.99 6.20 -13.16
CA GLY A 201 5.06 7.43 -13.95
C GLY A 201 6.49 7.99 -14.06
N ASP A 202 7.24 7.90 -12.96
CA ASP A 202 8.64 8.35 -12.91
C ASP A 202 9.42 7.52 -11.88
N ARG A 203 10.76 7.59 -11.93
CA ARG A 203 11.62 6.83 -11.00
C ARG A 203 12.93 7.54 -10.72
N ARG A 204 13.42 7.42 -9.47
CA ARG A 204 14.76 7.88 -9.08
C ARG A 204 15.48 6.82 -8.28
N SER A 205 16.80 6.74 -8.46
CA SER A 205 17.67 5.97 -7.59
C SER A 205 17.95 6.76 -6.33
N TYR A 206 17.98 6.07 -5.19
CA TYR A 206 18.35 6.70 -3.94
C TYR A 206 18.91 5.68 -2.95
N THR A 207 19.51 6.19 -1.88
CA THR A 207 19.82 5.42 -0.69
C THR A 207 19.05 6.01 0.50
N ILE A 208 18.66 5.18 1.45
CA ILE A 208 17.97 5.68 2.66
C ILE A 208 18.87 6.70 3.37
N LYS A 209 20.19 6.49 3.38
CA LYS A 209 21.16 7.42 3.97
C LYS A 209 21.10 8.82 3.36
N ASN A 210 20.89 8.92 2.06
CA ASN A 210 20.96 10.18 1.30
C ASN A 210 19.59 10.61 0.75
N TYR A 211 18.48 10.02 1.20
CA TYR A 211 17.16 10.24 0.61
C TYR A 211 16.77 11.72 0.51
N LYS A 212 17.19 12.57 1.47
CA LYS A 212 16.89 14.01 1.46
C LYS A 212 17.49 14.71 0.25
N THR A 213 18.66 14.28 -0.19
CA THR A 213 19.36 14.83 -1.38
C THR A 213 18.89 14.12 -2.64
N ASP A 214 18.90 12.78 -2.62
CA ASP A 214 18.62 11.97 -3.80
C ASP A 214 17.17 12.16 -4.30
N LEU A 215 16.22 12.35 -3.36
CA LEU A 215 14.79 12.51 -3.65
C LEU A 215 14.29 13.94 -3.47
N ALA A 216 15.17 14.94 -3.39
CA ALA A 216 14.77 16.34 -3.27
C ALA A 216 13.80 16.75 -4.40
N GLY A 217 12.63 17.30 -4.03
CA GLY A 217 11.57 17.68 -4.96
C GLY A 217 10.84 16.52 -5.65
N PHE A 218 11.19 15.27 -5.32
CA PHE A 218 10.53 14.08 -5.87
C PHE A 218 9.45 13.51 -4.94
N ILE A 219 9.66 13.63 -3.64
CA ILE A 219 8.77 13.13 -2.58
C ILE A 219 8.23 14.28 -1.73
N PRO A 220 7.08 14.11 -1.05
CA PRO A 220 6.58 15.06 -0.06
C PRO A 220 7.57 15.29 1.09
N LYS A 221 7.50 16.47 1.71
CA LYS A 221 8.42 16.88 2.79
C LYS A 221 8.45 15.91 3.96
N ASP A 222 7.29 15.37 4.34
CA ASP A 222 7.16 14.49 5.51
C ASP A 222 7.34 13.00 5.18
N TYR A 223 7.55 12.68 3.90
CA TYR A 223 7.66 11.29 3.43
C TYR A 223 8.74 10.50 4.18
N GLY A 224 9.93 11.05 4.32
CA GLY A 224 11.03 10.36 5.01
C GLY A 224 10.73 10.09 6.49
N TYR A 225 9.96 10.96 7.14
CA TYR A 225 9.47 10.73 8.50
C TYR A 225 8.44 9.60 8.51
N ILE A 226 7.44 9.64 7.62
CA ILE A 226 6.39 8.61 7.49
C ILE A 226 6.99 7.23 7.19
N MET A 227 8.05 7.20 6.39
CA MET A 227 8.78 5.97 6.04
C MET A 227 9.82 5.54 7.09
N GLY A 228 10.03 6.35 8.13
CA GLY A 228 11.02 6.08 9.16
C GLY A 228 12.48 6.20 8.70
N PHE A 229 12.77 6.86 7.57
CA PHE A 229 14.12 6.96 7.01
C PHE A 229 15.10 7.70 7.92
N ASP A 230 14.62 8.72 8.66
CA ASP A 230 15.46 9.48 9.59
C ASP A 230 16.05 8.63 10.74
N HIS A 231 15.41 7.53 11.04
CA HIS A 231 15.79 6.61 12.12
C HIS A 231 16.44 5.32 11.62
N ALA A 232 16.55 5.14 10.30
CA ALA A 232 17.11 3.94 9.70
C ALA A 232 18.59 3.74 10.07
N ARG A 233 18.97 2.52 10.35
CA ARG A 233 20.33 2.12 10.74
C ARG A 233 20.72 0.81 10.04
N GLY A 234 22.00 0.48 10.10
CA GLY A 234 22.52 -0.78 9.56
C GLY A 234 22.99 -0.70 8.11
N ALA A 235 23.49 -1.80 7.56
CA ALA A 235 24.10 -1.85 6.23
C ALA A 235 23.13 -1.50 5.09
N GLY A 236 21.84 -1.84 5.27
CA GLY A 236 20.82 -1.62 4.25
C GLY A 236 20.58 -0.15 3.89
N VAL A 237 20.92 0.81 4.79
CA VAL A 237 20.67 2.25 4.51
C VAL A 237 21.51 2.81 3.37
N SER A 238 22.61 2.15 3.01
CA SER A 238 23.50 2.54 1.91
C SER A 238 23.22 1.78 0.61
N MET A 239 22.22 0.89 0.62
CA MET A 239 21.84 0.16 -0.59
C MET A 239 21.13 1.07 -1.57
N ASN A 240 21.48 0.91 -2.86
CA ASN A 240 20.82 1.65 -3.93
C ASN A 240 19.47 0.98 -4.25
N ILE A 241 18.39 1.72 -4.08
CA ILE A 241 17.02 1.31 -4.36
C ILE A 241 16.33 2.32 -5.26
N ARG A 242 15.12 2.01 -5.69
CA ARG A 242 14.31 2.87 -6.54
C ARG A 242 13.14 3.47 -5.76
N CYS A 243 12.96 4.76 -5.90
CA CYS A 243 11.72 5.44 -5.57
C CYS A 243 10.94 5.62 -6.86
N TYR A 244 9.74 5.08 -6.90
CA TYR A 244 8.80 5.22 -8.01
C TYR A 244 7.73 6.24 -7.64
N LYS A 245 7.45 7.14 -8.56
CA LYS A 245 6.34 8.07 -8.50
C LYS A 245 5.25 7.58 -9.43
N GLY A 246 4.02 7.52 -8.94
CA GLY A 246 2.86 7.07 -9.70
C GLY A 246 2.47 8.07 -10.78
N ALA A 247 2.06 7.57 -11.94
CA ALA A 247 1.36 8.37 -12.92
C ALA A 247 0.05 8.92 -12.33
N THR A 248 -0.30 10.14 -12.69
CA THR A 248 -1.50 10.84 -12.21
C THR A 248 -2.52 11.03 -13.34
N PRO A 249 -3.79 11.32 -13.05
CA PRO A 249 -4.76 11.66 -14.09
C PRO A 249 -4.33 12.82 -14.98
N SER A 250 -3.58 13.79 -14.45
CA SER A 250 -3.04 14.92 -15.21
C SER A 250 -1.78 14.59 -16.02
N THR A 251 -1.05 13.55 -15.63
CA THR A 251 0.16 13.05 -16.29
C THR A 251 0.12 11.53 -16.45
N PRO A 252 -0.84 11.02 -17.24
CA PRO A 252 -1.00 9.58 -17.41
C PRO A 252 0.13 8.96 -18.22
N MET A 253 0.42 7.69 -17.96
CA MET A 253 1.36 6.89 -18.77
C MET A 253 0.57 5.94 -19.67
N ASN A 254 0.66 6.17 -20.98
CA ASN A 254 -0.10 5.41 -21.98
C ASN A 254 -1.62 5.37 -21.66
N GLY A 255 -2.18 6.49 -21.17
CA GLY A 255 -3.58 6.60 -20.76
C GLY A 255 -3.90 6.03 -19.37
N MET A 256 -2.92 5.48 -18.66
CA MET A 256 -3.10 4.89 -17.32
C MET A 256 -2.59 5.81 -16.22
N TYR A 257 -3.23 5.75 -15.04
CA TYR A 257 -2.83 6.45 -13.83
C TYR A 257 -3.04 5.59 -12.58
N SER A 258 -2.43 6.00 -11.47
CA SER A 258 -2.52 5.32 -10.18
C SER A 258 -3.77 5.76 -9.44
N PHE A 259 -4.42 4.82 -8.74
CA PHE A 259 -5.60 5.11 -7.92
C PHE A 259 -5.77 4.06 -6.81
N SER A 260 -6.55 4.39 -5.78
CA SER A 260 -7.05 3.42 -4.79
C SER A 260 -8.58 3.35 -4.88
N PRO A 261 -9.18 2.15 -4.92
CA PRO A 261 -10.63 2.00 -4.86
C PRO A 261 -11.20 2.69 -3.62
N CYS A 262 -12.16 3.59 -3.80
CA CYS A 262 -12.72 4.38 -2.71
C CYS A 262 -14.24 4.55 -2.85
N GLN A 263 -14.87 5.07 -1.81
CA GLN A 263 -16.24 5.56 -1.82
C GLN A 263 -16.30 6.94 -1.16
N VAL A 264 -17.28 7.75 -1.55
CA VAL A 264 -17.58 9.01 -0.85
C VAL A 264 -18.09 8.67 0.55
N ALA A 265 -17.53 9.33 1.56
CA ALA A 265 -17.98 9.15 2.93
C ALA A 265 -19.41 9.73 3.08
N ASP A 266 -20.35 8.86 3.34
CA ASP A 266 -21.72 9.25 3.62
C ASP A 266 -21.90 9.52 5.14
N PRO A 267 -22.89 10.31 5.57
CA PRO A 267 -23.17 10.55 6.98
C PRO A 267 -23.51 9.28 7.79
N LYS A 268 -23.89 8.20 7.12
CA LYS A 268 -24.20 6.91 7.76
C LYS A 268 -22.95 6.06 8.03
N GLY A 269 -21.75 6.56 7.66
CA GLY A 269 -20.48 5.91 7.88
C GLY A 269 -20.18 4.76 6.89
N GLY A 270 -18.97 4.27 6.92
CA GLY A 270 -18.46 3.25 6.01
C GLY A 270 -18.98 1.82 6.21
N LYS A 271 -20.15 1.64 6.84
CA LYS A 271 -20.71 0.30 7.17
C LYS A 271 -20.94 -0.60 5.96
N SER A 272 -21.24 0.01 4.81
CA SER A 272 -21.50 -0.71 3.56
C SER A 272 -20.26 -0.93 2.72
N PHE A 273 -19.11 -0.36 3.08
CA PHE A 273 -17.89 -0.50 2.31
C PHE A 273 -17.40 -1.94 2.31
N GLN A 274 -17.10 -2.43 1.13
CA GLN A 274 -16.43 -3.72 0.95
C GLN A 274 -15.19 -3.53 0.08
N LYS A 275 -14.15 -4.31 0.36
CA LYS A 275 -12.97 -4.35 -0.49
C LYS A 275 -13.36 -4.79 -1.89
N VAL A 276 -12.81 -4.13 -2.89
CA VAL A 276 -12.91 -4.59 -4.28
C VAL A 276 -12.18 -5.91 -4.41
N VAL A 277 -12.82 -6.90 -5.02
CA VAL A 277 -12.24 -8.22 -5.22
C VAL A 277 -12.13 -8.57 -6.69
N ILE A 278 -10.99 -9.11 -7.07
CA ILE A 278 -10.74 -9.67 -8.40
C ILE A 278 -10.80 -11.20 -8.28
N ARG A 279 -11.72 -11.79 -9.03
CA ARG A 279 -12.00 -13.24 -9.06
C ARG A 279 -11.34 -13.88 -10.27
N LYS A 280 -11.28 -15.20 -10.29
CA LYS A 280 -10.83 -15.93 -11.48
C LYS A 280 -11.71 -15.66 -12.71
N SER A 281 -13.01 -15.49 -12.49
CA SER A 281 -13.98 -15.18 -13.55
C SER A 281 -13.78 -13.84 -14.24
N ASP A 282 -13.00 -12.93 -13.67
CA ASP A 282 -12.79 -11.58 -14.20
C ASP A 282 -11.83 -11.51 -15.39
N GLY A 283 -11.26 -12.65 -15.80
CA GLY A 283 -10.42 -12.76 -16.98
C GLY A 283 -8.96 -12.32 -16.80
N LEU A 284 -8.51 -12.07 -15.54
CA LEU A 284 -7.16 -11.57 -15.22
C LEU A 284 -6.21 -12.65 -14.70
N THR A 285 -6.51 -13.94 -14.87
CA THR A 285 -5.74 -15.06 -14.30
C THR A 285 -4.30 -15.17 -14.81
N ASN A 286 -4.02 -14.64 -15.99
CA ASN A 286 -2.64 -14.55 -16.51
C ASN A 286 -1.77 -13.64 -15.67
N TYR A 287 -2.34 -12.59 -15.07
CA TYR A 287 -1.65 -11.55 -14.32
C TYR A 287 -1.80 -11.72 -12.82
N ILE A 288 -2.95 -12.19 -12.34
CA ILE A 288 -3.31 -12.31 -10.93
C ILE A 288 -3.43 -13.79 -10.54
N ASN A 289 -2.65 -14.19 -9.52
CA ASN A 289 -2.77 -15.49 -8.89
C ASN A 289 -3.53 -15.35 -7.56
N VAL A 290 -4.82 -15.65 -7.56
CA VAL A 290 -5.69 -15.56 -6.39
C VAL A 290 -5.28 -16.47 -5.21
N ARG A 291 -4.41 -17.48 -5.46
CA ARG A 291 -3.91 -18.39 -4.43
C ARG A 291 -2.65 -17.87 -3.72
N LEU A 292 -1.98 -16.86 -4.26
CA LEU A 292 -0.80 -16.27 -3.64
C LEU A 292 -1.20 -15.63 -2.31
N THR A 293 -0.42 -15.89 -1.25
CA THR A 293 -0.77 -15.44 0.12
C THR A 293 0.08 -14.28 0.61
N GLN A 294 1.31 -14.16 0.09
CA GLN A 294 2.26 -13.09 0.46
C GLN A 294 3.33 -12.93 -0.61
N GLY A 295 4.04 -11.82 -0.55
CA GLY A 295 5.10 -11.50 -1.50
C GLY A 295 4.54 -10.94 -2.79
N PHE A 296 5.18 -11.20 -3.91
CA PHE A 296 4.70 -10.76 -5.21
C PHE A 296 4.81 -11.87 -6.25
N LYS A 297 3.88 -11.87 -7.21
CA LYS A 297 4.01 -12.68 -8.43
C LYS A 297 5.09 -12.05 -9.30
N GLY A 298 5.97 -12.87 -9.83
CA GLY A 298 7.04 -12.42 -10.71
C GLY A 298 6.50 -11.55 -11.86
N SER A 299 7.33 -10.63 -12.29
CA SER A 299 7.02 -9.69 -13.36
C SER A 299 6.70 -10.42 -14.66
N ILE A 300 5.59 -10.03 -15.30
CA ILE A 300 5.25 -10.42 -16.66
C ILE A 300 5.51 -9.22 -17.54
N ALA A 301 6.44 -9.34 -18.48
CA ALA A 301 6.70 -8.30 -19.48
C ALA A 301 5.66 -8.43 -20.59
N ILE A 302 4.96 -7.35 -20.88
CA ILE A 302 3.93 -7.28 -21.91
C ILE A 302 4.00 -5.95 -22.66
N PRO A 303 3.48 -5.85 -23.88
CA PRO A 303 3.33 -4.58 -24.56
C PRO A 303 2.50 -3.58 -23.74
N ASP A 304 2.83 -2.30 -23.80
CA ASP A 304 2.10 -1.22 -23.11
C ASP A 304 0.62 -1.16 -23.48
N SER A 305 0.26 -1.47 -24.71
CA SER A 305 -1.13 -1.57 -25.17
C SER A 305 -1.92 -2.69 -24.47
N GLU A 306 -1.25 -3.77 -24.09
CA GLU A 306 -1.86 -4.86 -23.33
C GLU A 306 -2.00 -4.48 -21.85
N ALA A 307 -0.99 -3.77 -21.29
CA ALA A 307 -1.06 -3.23 -19.94
C ALA A 307 -2.26 -2.27 -19.77
N TYR A 308 -2.52 -1.43 -20.79
CA TYR A 308 -3.70 -0.56 -20.81
C TYR A 308 -5.02 -1.36 -20.76
N LYS A 309 -5.14 -2.43 -21.52
CA LYS A 309 -6.36 -3.29 -21.46
C LYS A 309 -6.57 -3.90 -20.08
N VAL A 310 -5.48 -4.37 -19.44
CA VAL A 310 -5.54 -4.92 -18.08
C VAL A 310 -5.95 -3.83 -17.10
N TRP A 311 -5.34 -2.65 -17.18
CA TRP A 311 -5.68 -1.51 -16.34
C TRP A 311 -7.14 -1.08 -16.52
N LYS A 312 -7.62 -0.94 -17.77
CA LYS A 312 -9.01 -0.58 -18.08
C LYS A 312 -9.98 -1.63 -17.52
N ARG A 313 -9.65 -2.93 -17.65
CA ARG A 313 -10.46 -4.01 -17.07
C ARG A 313 -10.54 -3.90 -15.55
N ILE A 314 -9.46 -3.54 -14.88
CA ILE A 314 -9.46 -3.32 -13.43
C ILE A 314 -10.35 -2.11 -13.07
N CYS A 315 -10.30 -1.01 -13.82
CA CYS A 315 -11.20 0.12 -13.64
C CYS A 315 -12.67 -0.30 -13.70
N GLU A 316 -13.05 -1.07 -14.72
CA GLU A 316 -14.40 -1.62 -14.86
C GLU A 316 -14.83 -2.48 -13.66
N ILE A 317 -13.93 -3.34 -13.15
CA ILE A 317 -14.20 -4.19 -11.98
C ILE A 317 -14.45 -3.32 -10.74
N VAL A 318 -13.68 -2.24 -10.56
CA VAL A 318 -13.82 -1.30 -9.45
C VAL A 318 -15.19 -0.61 -9.51
N GLU A 319 -15.58 -0.11 -10.67
CA GLU A 319 -16.87 0.53 -10.90
C GLU A 319 -18.05 -0.44 -10.73
N GLN A 320 -17.96 -1.66 -11.28
CA GLN A 320 -18.98 -2.70 -11.14
C GLN A 320 -19.25 -3.09 -9.69
N GLN A 321 -18.24 -2.92 -8.80
CA GLN A 321 -18.37 -3.18 -7.37
C GLN A 321 -18.74 -1.92 -6.56
N GLY A 322 -19.16 -0.84 -7.22
CA GLY A 322 -19.65 0.39 -6.60
C GLY A 322 -18.56 1.25 -5.96
N CYS A 323 -17.31 1.09 -6.41
CA CYS A 323 -16.18 1.91 -5.98
C CYS A 323 -15.76 2.90 -7.07
N LEU A 324 -15.13 3.99 -6.63
CA LEU A 324 -14.56 5.05 -7.44
C LEU A 324 -13.03 4.93 -7.45
N GLN A 325 -12.38 5.64 -8.35
CA GLN A 325 -10.92 5.67 -8.48
C GLN A 325 -10.37 6.88 -7.72
N GLY A 326 -10.04 6.70 -6.44
CA GLY A 326 -9.58 7.75 -5.54
C GLY A 326 -8.13 8.14 -5.79
N VAL A 327 -7.86 9.43 -5.71
CA VAL A 327 -6.56 10.08 -5.90
C VAL A 327 -6.43 11.28 -4.96
N ASN A 328 -5.24 11.87 -4.86
CA ASN A 328 -5.00 13.12 -4.12
C ASN A 328 -5.46 13.08 -2.65
N PHE A 329 -5.31 11.93 -1.99
CA PHE A 329 -5.67 11.80 -0.57
C PHE A 329 -4.79 12.69 0.31
N GLN A 330 -5.39 13.26 1.36
CA GLN A 330 -4.71 14.09 2.36
C GLN A 330 -4.53 13.32 3.69
N TYR A 331 -3.60 13.76 4.56
CA TYR A 331 -3.39 13.23 5.92
C TYR A 331 -3.15 14.34 6.94
#